data_df1093a5590bc1feed64847072226448
#
_entry.id   df1093a5590bc1feed64847072226448
#
_cell.length_a   1.000
_cell.length_b   1.000
_cell.length_c   1.000
_cell.angle_alpha   90.00
_cell.angle_beta   90.00
_cell.angle_gamma   90.00
#
_symmetry.space_group_name_H-M   'P 1'
#
loop_
_entity.id
_entity.type
_entity.pdbx_description
1 polymer ?
#
loop_
_entity_poly.entity_id
_entity_poly.type
_entity_poly.pdbx_seq_one_letter_code
_entity_poly.pdbx_strand_id
1 'polypeptide(L)'
;MMRTFLSRARDTGRDQGSVPTAAATSRTGRTRPAACALALAAALAAPAAARAQDPAPDSLRAAELDSLRERLRRAEDAIELLREQLAAQAASGVQTRTRVRADLFGRVLTNAFYNDAAVNNADVPLFVATPTTPSGEERPQGGLGASVRQTSVGVAVSVSHVLGGDFLGDLQADFFGGQQPSTGGRNFPLLRVRKARGIVRWARGELLAGQESPLVADVDPVSVASVGTPGFTAAGNLWLWAPQLRGTLQLGTRARLAVQGAVAAPTTGDPAAPFDTDVDAAEQSKRPVLQLRLRSRWGEDDTRGEIGVGAHRGWVRSADGSLVTSEALVVSAEVPLTRVVELRGEVYTGQALRGLGGGGIGQNLTAAGEPVRDRGGWAQLDVRPRSYFQFGAGCGVADPEDEDVPAGRLRNVVCAAHAIARPGGGVLVGLEFRRLRTTYAAGPEENDHLNLAAGFEF
;
A
#
# COMPACT_ATOMS: atom_id res chain seq x y z
N MET A 1 1.16 0.03 5.60
CA MET A 1 2.38 -0.64 6.03
C MET A 1 2.99 -1.51 4.94
N MET A 2 2.25 -2.40 4.31
CA MET A 2 2.72 -3.22 3.19
C MET A 2 3.21 -2.42 1.97
N ARG A 3 2.67 -1.21 1.71
CA ARG A 3 3.19 -0.27 0.68
C ARG A 3 4.55 0.31 1.05
N THR A 4 4.82 0.54 2.33
CA THR A 4 6.13 1.03 2.78
C THR A 4 7.22 -0.01 2.55
N PHE A 5 6.91 -1.30 2.71
CA PHE A 5 7.83 -2.37 2.38
C PHE A 5 8.08 -2.51 0.87
N LEU A 6 7.02 -2.42 0.05
CA LEU A 6 7.18 -2.44 -1.40
C LEU A 6 7.78 -1.13 -1.94
N SER A 7 7.56 0.03 -1.28
CA SER A 7 8.24 1.26 -1.62
C SER A 7 9.74 1.22 -1.26
N ARG A 8 10.11 0.59 -0.16
CA ARG A 8 11.53 0.32 0.16
C ARG A 8 12.16 -0.68 -0.84
N ALA A 9 11.47 -1.75 -1.20
CA ALA A 9 11.94 -2.62 -2.28
C ALA A 9 11.98 -1.90 -3.65
N ARG A 10 11.13 -0.90 -3.85
CA ARG A 10 11.15 -0.03 -5.04
C ARG A 10 12.35 0.95 -5.03
N ASP A 11 12.72 1.48 -3.86
CA ASP A 11 13.82 2.44 -3.74
C ASP A 11 15.21 1.79 -3.65
N THR A 12 15.35 0.58 -3.09
CA THR A 12 16.64 -0.15 -3.10
C THR A 12 17.07 -0.62 -4.49
N GLY A 13 16.14 -0.71 -5.46
CA GLY A 13 16.46 -0.94 -6.88
C GLY A 13 16.92 0.31 -7.63
N ARG A 14 16.85 1.50 -7.03
CA ARG A 14 17.21 2.77 -7.69
C ARG A 14 18.64 3.24 -7.36
N ASP A 15 19.23 2.74 -6.29
CA ASP A 15 20.54 3.21 -5.80
C ASP A 15 21.74 2.34 -6.25
N GLN A 16 21.51 1.35 -7.10
CA GLN A 16 22.62 0.58 -7.67
C GLN A 16 22.73 0.83 -9.18
N GLY A 17 23.50 1.86 -9.55
CA GLY A 17 23.98 1.98 -10.90
C GLY A 17 23.97 3.36 -11.53
N SER A 18 24.59 4.33 -10.94
CA SER A 18 25.15 5.46 -11.68
C SER A 18 26.64 5.57 -11.39
N VAL A 19 27.43 4.74 -12.08
CA VAL A 19 28.83 5.05 -12.36
C VAL A 19 28.81 6.21 -13.35
N PRO A 20 29.46 7.34 -13.10
CA PRO A 20 29.53 8.42 -14.05
C PRO A 20 30.45 8.00 -15.19
N THR A 21 29.91 7.68 -16.34
CA THR A 21 30.65 7.60 -17.58
C THR A 21 30.83 9.02 -18.09
N ALA A 22 32.05 9.53 -18.00
CA ALA A 22 32.48 10.72 -18.68
C ALA A 22 32.37 10.52 -20.21
N ALA A 23 31.43 11.21 -20.82
CA ALA A 23 31.42 11.41 -22.27
C ALA A 23 31.36 12.90 -22.55
N ALA A 24 32.45 13.43 -23.00
CA ALA A 24 32.58 14.74 -23.59
C ALA A 24 31.70 14.86 -24.84
N THR A 25 30.84 15.84 -24.87
CA THR A 25 30.37 16.44 -26.11
C THR A 25 30.23 17.93 -25.95
N SER A 26 31.05 18.63 -26.68
CA SER A 26 31.02 20.05 -26.99
C SER A 26 29.64 20.50 -27.51
N ARG A 27 29.12 21.58 -26.98
CA ARG A 27 28.33 22.54 -27.78
C ARG A 27 28.42 23.96 -27.23
N THR A 28 28.92 24.79 -28.08
CA THR A 28 29.02 26.23 -28.11
C THR A 28 27.73 26.97 -27.72
N GLY A 29 27.87 27.95 -26.87
CA GLY A 29 26.83 28.95 -26.59
C GLY A 29 27.43 30.14 -25.87
N ARG A 30 27.69 31.20 -26.61
CA ARG A 30 28.21 32.52 -26.22
C ARG A 30 27.47 33.10 -25.02
N THR A 31 28.21 33.63 -24.04
CA THR A 31 28.21 35.07 -23.68
C THR A 31 29.07 35.35 -22.46
N ARG A 32 29.91 36.34 -22.66
CA ARG A 32 30.60 37.31 -21.83
C ARG A 32 31.72 36.83 -20.88
N PRO A 33 32.98 37.12 -21.29
CA PRO A 33 34.11 37.17 -20.41
C PRO A 33 34.39 38.67 -20.08
N ALA A 34 34.17 39.13 -18.89
CA ALA A 34 34.64 40.44 -18.46
C ALA A 34 34.83 40.57 -16.94
N ALA A 35 35.22 39.53 -16.22
CA ALA A 35 35.54 39.66 -14.80
C ALA A 35 36.71 38.79 -14.29
N CYS A 36 37.35 37.95 -15.12
CA CYS A 36 38.48 37.12 -14.69
C CYS A 36 39.86 37.53 -15.24
N ALA A 37 39.93 38.60 -16.01
CA ALA A 37 41.20 39.02 -16.63
C ALA A 37 42.05 40.00 -15.76
N LEU A 38 41.58 40.45 -14.62
CA LEU A 38 42.37 41.36 -13.75
C LEU A 38 43.06 40.68 -12.55
N ALA A 39 42.79 39.41 -12.29
CA ALA A 39 43.44 38.69 -11.18
C ALA A 39 44.72 37.90 -11.62
N LEU A 40 44.98 37.75 -12.93
CA LEU A 40 46.14 37.02 -13.44
C LEU A 40 47.33 37.90 -13.82
N ALA A 41 47.17 39.23 -13.86
CA ALA A 41 48.26 40.19 -14.20
C ALA A 41 49.04 40.69 -12.98
N ALA A 42 48.61 40.42 -11.76
CA ALA A 42 49.31 40.84 -10.53
C ALA A 42 50.26 39.74 -9.98
N ALA A 43 50.34 38.57 -10.59
CA ALA A 43 51.16 37.46 -10.11
C ALA A 43 52.49 37.29 -10.86
N LEU A 44 52.81 38.17 -11.83
CA LEU A 44 54.03 38.04 -12.67
C LEU A 44 55.13 39.08 -12.42
N ALA A 45 55.05 39.89 -11.37
CA ALA A 45 56.08 40.86 -11.00
C ALA A 45 56.53 40.72 -9.54
N ALA A 46 56.95 39.51 -9.13
CA ALA A 46 57.75 39.35 -7.93
C ALA A 46 59.12 38.76 -8.31
N PRO A 47 60.25 39.38 -7.88
CA PRO A 47 61.57 38.83 -8.20
C PRO A 47 61.72 37.45 -7.52
N ALA A 48 62.24 36.52 -8.30
CA ALA A 48 62.63 35.20 -7.85
C ALA A 48 63.76 35.31 -6.80
N ALA A 49 63.40 35.48 -5.54
CA ALA A 49 64.27 35.09 -4.44
C ALA A 49 64.05 33.60 -4.23
N ALA A 50 64.97 32.79 -4.74
CA ALA A 50 65.11 31.39 -4.42
C ALA A 50 65.32 31.26 -2.89
N ARG A 51 64.22 31.17 -2.13
CA ARG A 51 64.25 30.64 -0.79
C ARG A 51 64.37 29.12 -0.91
N ALA A 52 65.52 28.62 -0.52
CA ALA A 52 65.66 27.22 -0.18
C ALA A 52 64.51 26.86 0.74
N GLN A 53 63.61 25.96 0.31
CA GLN A 53 62.62 25.40 1.17
C GLN A 53 63.36 24.59 2.23
N ASP A 54 63.36 25.08 3.46
CA ASP A 54 63.76 24.26 4.59
C ASP A 54 62.93 22.98 4.55
N PRO A 55 63.52 21.80 4.67
CA PRO A 55 62.77 20.56 4.74
C PRO A 55 61.79 20.70 5.92
N ALA A 56 60.50 20.54 5.63
CA ALA A 56 59.48 20.54 6.69
C ALA A 56 59.97 19.63 7.81
N PRO A 57 59.89 20.08 9.08
CA PRO A 57 60.43 19.32 10.20
C PRO A 57 59.82 17.90 10.18
N ASP A 58 60.64 16.88 10.39
CA ASP A 58 60.26 15.45 10.34
C ASP A 58 59.00 15.14 11.12
N SER A 59 58.70 15.93 12.15
CA SER A 59 57.47 15.85 12.92
C SER A 59 56.16 16.15 12.14
N LEU A 60 56.21 17.09 11.17
CA LEU A 60 55.02 17.40 10.33
C LEU A 60 54.79 16.29 9.30
N ARG A 61 55.85 15.73 8.71
CA ARG A 61 55.75 14.57 7.80
C ARG A 61 55.28 13.31 8.54
N ALA A 62 55.72 13.10 9.77
CA ALA A 62 55.24 11.99 10.63
C ALA A 62 53.76 12.13 10.96
N ALA A 63 53.30 13.33 11.34
CA ALA A 63 51.87 13.58 11.62
C ALA A 63 51.00 13.44 10.37
N GLU A 64 51.47 13.83 9.20
CA GLU A 64 50.77 13.65 7.92
C GLU A 64 50.69 12.17 7.51
N LEU A 65 51.76 11.41 7.69
CA LEU A 65 51.77 9.96 7.50
C LEU A 65 50.85 9.24 8.46
N ASP A 66 50.77 9.62 9.72
CA ASP A 66 49.87 9.01 10.70
C ASP A 66 48.41 9.36 10.41
N SER A 67 48.13 10.58 9.92
CA SER A 67 46.77 10.94 9.47
C SER A 67 46.34 10.15 8.23
N LEU A 68 47.24 9.91 7.29
CA LEU A 68 46.99 9.08 6.11
C LEU A 68 46.77 7.61 6.47
N ARG A 69 47.59 7.06 7.38
CA ARG A 69 47.38 5.69 7.90
C ARG A 69 46.05 5.53 8.58
N GLU A 70 45.62 6.48 9.40
CA GLU A 70 44.33 6.45 10.08
C GLU A 70 43.19 6.55 9.07
N ARG A 71 43.31 7.38 8.04
CA ARG A 71 42.31 7.47 6.94
C ARG A 71 42.25 6.18 6.14
N LEU A 72 43.36 5.55 5.86
CA LEU A 72 43.44 4.27 5.16
C LEU A 72 42.75 3.17 6.00
N ARG A 73 43.06 3.07 7.30
CA ARG A 73 42.43 2.10 8.20
C ARG A 73 40.93 2.27 8.27
N ARG A 74 40.41 3.52 8.39
CA ARG A 74 38.98 3.77 8.35
C ARG A 74 38.35 3.39 7.03
N ALA A 75 39.02 3.55 5.92
CA ALA A 75 38.56 3.12 4.62
C ALA A 75 38.54 1.59 4.49
N GLU A 76 39.54 0.91 5.02
CA GLU A 76 39.59 -0.56 5.08
C GLU A 76 38.48 -1.12 5.95
N ASP A 77 38.26 -0.57 7.15
CA ASP A 77 37.16 -0.95 8.04
C ASP A 77 35.78 -0.73 7.39
N ALA A 78 35.60 0.38 6.66
CA ALA A 78 34.37 0.66 5.93
C ALA A 78 34.15 -0.32 4.76
N ILE A 79 35.20 -0.71 4.06
CA ILE A 79 35.13 -1.72 2.98
C ILE A 79 34.77 -3.10 3.55
N GLU A 80 35.33 -3.48 4.69
CA GLU A 80 35.01 -4.74 5.35
C GLU A 80 33.54 -4.76 5.79
N LEU A 81 33.05 -3.69 6.44
CA LEU A 81 31.64 -3.54 6.82
C LEU A 81 30.71 -3.62 5.60
N LEU A 82 31.07 -2.97 4.49
CA LEU A 82 30.29 -3.02 3.24
C LEU A 82 30.29 -4.44 2.65
N ARG A 83 31.41 -5.16 2.73
CA ARG A 83 31.48 -6.57 2.29
C ARG A 83 30.62 -7.48 3.14
N GLU A 84 30.62 -7.30 4.47
CA GLU A 84 29.75 -8.05 5.37
C GLU A 84 28.28 -7.75 5.09
N GLN A 85 27.91 -6.48 4.86
CA GLN A 85 26.54 -6.09 4.48
C GLN A 85 26.12 -6.69 3.14
N LEU A 86 27.01 -6.67 2.13
CA LEU A 86 26.76 -7.30 0.84
C LEU A 86 26.63 -8.82 0.95
N ALA A 87 27.46 -9.47 1.76
CA ALA A 87 27.36 -10.90 2.02
C ALA A 87 26.06 -11.26 2.75
N ALA A 88 25.65 -10.47 3.74
CA ALA A 88 24.37 -10.65 4.43
C ALA A 88 23.17 -10.43 3.50
N GLN A 89 23.22 -9.42 2.63
CA GLN A 89 22.20 -9.21 1.60
C GLN A 89 22.17 -10.34 0.55
N ALA A 90 23.33 -10.85 0.16
CA ALA A 90 23.42 -11.99 -0.77
C ALA A 90 22.93 -13.31 -0.14
N ALA A 91 23.07 -13.48 1.16
CA ALA A 91 22.57 -14.63 1.89
C ALA A 91 21.05 -14.61 2.10
N SER A 92 20.41 -13.43 2.09
CA SER A 92 18.97 -13.28 2.25
C SER A 92 18.17 -13.41 0.95
N GLY A 93 18.83 -13.46 -0.23
CA GLY A 93 18.18 -13.57 -1.54
C GLY A 93 18.63 -14.79 -2.31
N VAL A 94 17.70 -15.53 -2.90
CA VAL A 94 18.01 -16.61 -3.84
C VAL A 94 18.42 -16.00 -5.17
N GLN A 95 19.74 -15.91 -5.43
CA GLN A 95 20.24 -15.50 -6.74
C GLN A 95 20.24 -16.71 -7.69
N THR A 96 19.39 -16.66 -8.69
CA THR A 96 19.46 -17.62 -9.80
C THR A 96 20.56 -17.21 -10.77
N ARG A 97 21.09 -18.15 -11.59
CA ARG A 97 22.12 -17.87 -12.62
C ARG A 97 21.71 -16.81 -13.67
N THR A 98 20.43 -16.45 -13.70
CA THR A 98 19.82 -15.46 -14.60
C THR A 98 19.49 -14.22 -13.84
N ARG A 99 20.35 -13.30 -13.53
CA ARG A 99 20.08 -11.91 -13.06
C ARG A 99 18.69 -11.64 -12.39
N VAL A 100 18.03 -12.71 -11.91
CA VAL A 100 16.75 -12.69 -11.24
C VAL A 100 17.02 -12.64 -9.75
N ARG A 101 16.53 -11.60 -9.10
CA ARG A 101 16.49 -11.50 -7.64
C ARG A 101 15.10 -11.89 -7.16
N ALA A 102 15.03 -12.77 -6.18
CA ALA A 102 13.79 -13.15 -5.51
C ALA A 102 13.92 -12.88 -4.01
N ASP A 103 13.00 -12.12 -3.47
CA ASP A 103 12.92 -11.77 -2.05
C ASP A 103 11.65 -12.36 -1.45
N LEU A 104 11.78 -13.06 -0.33
CA LEU A 104 10.66 -13.52 0.48
C LEU A 104 10.31 -12.44 1.50
N PHE A 105 9.04 -12.15 1.66
CA PHE A 105 8.56 -11.16 2.62
C PHE A 105 7.21 -11.59 3.21
N GLY A 106 6.87 -11.04 4.37
CA GLY A 106 5.59 -11.35 4.98
C GLY A 106 5.52 -10.97 6.45
N ARG A 107 4.47 -11.46 7.08
CA ARG A 107 4.30 -11.38 8.52
C ARG A 107 3.55 -12.60 9.04
N VAL A 108 3.97 -13.09 10.18
CA VAL A 108 3.20 -14.06 10.98
C VAL A 108 2.51 -13.27 12.09
N LEU A 109 1.19 -13.36 12.16
CA LEU A 109 0.39 -12.66 13.15
C LEU A 109 -0.55 -13.61 13.88
N THR A 110 -0.56 -13.50 15.21
CA THR A 110 -1.61 -14.02 16.06
C THR A 110 -2.42 -12.84 16.58
N ASN A 111 -3.72 -12.86 16.37
CA ASN A 111 -4.65 -11.86 16.84
C ASN A 111 -5.57 -12.47 17.90
N ALA A 112 -5.60 -11.90 19.10
CA ALA A 112 -6.63 -12.15 20.08
C ALA A 112 -7.63 -10.99 20.04
N PHE A 113 -8.92 -11.29 20.02
CA PHE A 113 -9.97 -10.29 19.83
C PHE A 113 -11.16 -10.51 20.75
N TYR A 114 -11.83 -9.41 21.07
CA TYR A 114 -13.08 -9.37 21.82
C TYR A 114 -14.09 -8.50 21.09
N ASN A 115 -15.35 -8.93 21.07
CA ASN A 115 -16.51 -8.15 20.62
C ASN A 115 -17.56 -8.21 21.73
N ASP A 116 -18.33 -7.15 21.92
CA ASP A 116 -19.43 -7.11 22.90
C ASP A 116 -20.81 -7.34 22.27
N ALA A 117 -20.93 -7.31 20.94
CA ALA A 117 -22.16 -7.54 20.21
C ALA A 117 -22.00 -8.55 19.06
N ALA A 118 -23.10 -8.94 18.42
CA ALA A 118 -23.10 -9.78 17.23
C ALA A 118 -22.52 -9.00 16.03
N VAL A 119 -21.58 -9.59 15.33
CA VAL A 119 -20.93 -8.99 14.16
C VAL A 119 -20.90 -9.98 12.99
N ASN A 120 -20.74 -9.46 11.77
CA ASN A 120 -20.66 -10.30 10.56
C ASN A 120 -19.39 -11.17 10.52
N ASN A 121 -18.30 -10.72 11.16
CA ASN A 121 -17.01 -11.43 11.21
C ASN A 121 -16.35 -11.15 12.55
N ALA A 122 -16.10 -12.17 13.35
CA ALA A 122 -15.66 -12.00 14.73
C ALA A 122 -14.22 -11.49 14.87
N ASP A 123 -13.30 -11.92 14.00
CA ASP A 123 -11.89 -11.51 14.05
C ASP A 123 -11.62 -10.20 13.30
N VAL A 124 -12.46 -9.83 12.32
CA VAL A 124 -12.40 -8.54 11.61
C VAL A 124 -13.82 -8.04 11.37
N PRO A 125 -14.48 -7.45 12.39
CA PRO A 125 -15.83 -6.96 12.24
C PRO A 125 -15.89 -5.80 11.23
N LEU A 126 -16.82 -5.89 10.28
CA LEU A 126 -17.05 -4.89 9.25
C LEU A 126 -18.29 -4.06 9.53
N PHE A 127 -19.34 -4.73 10.07
CA PHE A 127 -20.57 -4.10 10.53
C PHE A 127 -21.20 -4.94 11.66
N VAL A 128 -22.04 -4.30 12.45
CA VAL A 128 -22.77 -4.95 13.54
C VAL A 128 -23.98 -5.65 12.95
N ALA A 129 -24.22 -6.90 13.32
CA ALA A 129 -25.39 -7.66 12.90
C ALA A 129 -26.57 -7.32 13.79
N THR A 130 -27.80 -7.47 13.27
CA THR A 130 -29.00 -7.39 14.09
C THR A 130 -29.00 -8.49 15.16
N PRO A 131 -29.58 -8.25 16.36
CA PRO A 131 -29.62 -9.24 17.44
C PRO A 131 -30.29 -10.56 17.04
N THR A 132 -31.21 -10.50 16.07
CA THR A 132 -31.92 -11.68 15.55
C THR A 132 -31.57 -11.94 14.09
N THR A 133 -31.66 -13.19 13.67
CA THR A 133 -31.58 -13.59 12.26
C THR A 133 -32.87 -13.19 11.52
N PRO A 134 -32.90 -13.19 10.18
CA PRO A 134 -34.12 -13.01 9.42
C PRO A 134 -35.21 -14.07 9.73
N SER A 135 -34.82 -15.25 10.24
CA SER A 135 -35.74 -16.31 10.70
C SER A 135 -36.24 -16.10 12.12
N GLY A 136 -35.81 -15.02 12.80
CA GLY A 136 -36.25 -14.68 14.17
C GLY A 136 -35.43 -15.36 15.29
N GLU A 137 -34.38 -16.10 14.99
CA GLU A 137 -33.52 -16.72 15.98
C GLU A 137 -32.57 -15.69 16.59
N GLU A 138 -32.32 -15.76 17.91
CA GLU A 138 -31.34 -14.91 18.58
C GLU A 138 -29.88 -15.24 18.10
N ARG A 139 -29.13 -14.21 17.83
CA ARG A 139 -27.70 -14.35 17.53
C ARG A 139 -26.86 -14.34 18.81
N PRO A 140 -25.79 -15.15 18.90
CA PRO A 140 -24.83 -15.01 19.98
C PRO A 140 -24.28 -13.58 20.03
N GLN A 141 -24.38 -12.96 21.20
CA GLN A 141 -23.90 -11.60 21.43
C GLN A 141 -22.44 -11.63 21.87
N GLY A 142 -21.57 -11.04 21.06
CA GLY A 142 -20.17 -10.88 21.38
C GLY A 142 -19.35 -12.17 21.50
N GLY A 143 -18.15 -12.04 21.99
CA GLY A 143 -17.26 -13.17 22.24
C GLY A 143 -15.77 -12.81 22.27
N LEU A 144 -15.00 -13.71 22.89
CA LEU A 144 -13.53 -13.68 22.90
C LEU A 144 -13.01 -14.78 21.98
N GLY A 145 -12.01 -14.48 21.17
CA GLY A 145 -11.39 -15.45 20.28
C GLY A 145 -9.95 -15.11 19.93
N ALA A 146 -9.32 -16.02 19.19
CA ALA A 146 -8.01 -15.78 18.61
C ALA A 146 -7.93 -16.41 17.21
N SER A 147 -7.05 -15.86 16.37
CA SER A 147 -6.89 -16.30 14.98
C SER A 147 -5.48 -15.98 14.49
N VAL A 148 -4.97 -16.82 13.58
CA VAL A 148 -3.73 -16.57 12.83
C VAL A 148 -4.02 -16.17 11.36
N ARG A 149 -5.26 -15.96 10.99
CA ARG A 149 -5.72 -15.72 9.61
C ARG A 149 -5.15 -14.43 9.00
N GLN A 150 -4.70 -13.50 9.83
CA GLN A 150 -4.05 -12.25 9.41
C GLN A 150 -2.58 -12.43 8.99
N THR A 151 -2.03 -13.63 9.18
CA THR A 151 -0.72 -14.01 8.64
C THR A 151 -0.71 -13.85 7.13
N SER A 152 0.37 -13.26 6.58
CA SER A 152 0.54 -13.08 5.15
C SER A 152 1.96 -13.41 4.72
N VAL A 153 2.08 -14.00 3.53
CA VAL A 153 3.37 -14.36 2.93
C VAL A 153 3.40 -13.86 1.49
N GLY A 154 4.57 -13.54 0.99
CA GLY A 154 4.74 -13.09 -0.37
C GLY A 154 6.14 -13.33 -0.90
N VAL A 155 6.24 -13.37 -2.21
CA VAL A 155 7.50 -13.44 -2.96
C VAL A 155 7.52 -12.29 -3.95
N ALA A 156 8.61 -11.50 -3.93
CA ALA A 156 8.87 -10.47 -4.92
C ALA A 156 10.02 -10.91 -5.83
N VAL A 157 9.88 -10.65 -7.12
CA VAL A 157 10.88 -10.98 -8.13
C VAL A 157 11.23 -9.72 -8.89
N SER A 158 12.52 -9.45 -9.10
CA SER A 158 12.98 -8.34 -9.92
C SER A 158 13.98 -8.82 -10.98
N VAL A 159 13.83 -8.27 -12.19
CA VAL A 159 14.69 -8.55 -13.34
C VAL A 159 14.89 -7.26 -14.12
N SER A 160 16.14 -6.87 -14.33
CA SER A 160 16.46 -5.69 -15.16
C SER A 160 16.45 -6.02 -16.65
N HIS A 161 16.18 -4.99 -17.48
CA HIS A 161 16.24 -5.07 -18.95
C HIS A 161 15.24 -6.03 -19.61
N VAL A 162 14.02 -6.11 -19.07
CA VAL A 162 12.90 -6.82 -19.70
C VAL A 162 12.10 -5.86 -20.57
N LEU A 163 11.98 -6.14 -21.87
CA LEU A 163 11.29 -5.28 -22.83
C LEU A 163 11.80 -3.81 -22.84
N GLY A 164 13.08 -3.61 -22.55
CA GLY A 164 13.69 -2.27 -22.44
C GLY A 164 13.37 -1.51 -21.15
N GLY A 165 12.79 -2.17 -20.17
CA GLY A 165 12.49 -1.63 -18.85
C GLY A 165 12.89 -2.60 -17.72
N ASP A 166 12.50 -2.30 -16.50
CA ASP A 166 12.71 -3.15 -15.34
C ASP A 166 11.41 -3.91 -15.03
N PHE A 167 11.52 -5.22 -14.87
CA PHE A 167 10.41 -6.08 -14.46
C PHE A 167 10.40 -6.26 -12.96
N LEU A 168 9.21 -6.13 -12.38
CA LEU A 168 8.89 -6.46 -10.98
C LEU A 168 7.70 -7.37 -10.97
N GLY A 169 7.78 -8.53 -10.31
CA GLY A 169 6.67 -9.43 -10.07
C GLY A 169 6.47 -9.62 -8.58
N ASP A 170 5.23 -9.76 -8.12
CA ASP A 170 4.97 -10.18 -6.75
C ASP A 170 3.73 -11.07 -6.66
N LEU A 171 3.83 -12.04 -5.76
CA LEU A 171 2.73 -12.87 -5.31
C LEU A 171 2.57 -12.69 -3.81
N GLN A 172 1.36 -12.38 -3.36
CA GLN A 172 1.03 -12.21 -1.95
C GLN A 172 -0.21 -13.02 -1.60
N ALA A 173 -0.16 -13.75 -0.50
CA ALA A 173 -1.25 -14.54 0.01
C ALA A 173 -1.44 -14.33 1.52
N ASP A 174 -2.66 -14.57 2.00
CA ASP A 174 -3.00 -14.64 3.41
C ASP A 174 -3.85 -15.87 3.70
N PHE A 175 -4.24 -16.07 4.96
CA PHE A 175 -5.09 -17.17 5.38
C PHE A 175 -6.54 -16.73 5.65
N PHE A 176 -6.98 -15.67 4.99
CA PHE A 176 -8.33 -15.11 5.12
C PHE A 176 -9.26 -15.56 3.98
N GLY A 177 -8.93 -16.64 3.28
CA GLY A 177 -9.64 -17.16 2.08
C GLY A 177 -11.01 -17.75 2.36
N GLY A 178 -11.39 -17.91 3.60
CA GLY A 178 -12.70 -18.45 3.97
C GLY A 178 -12.66 -19.15 5.31
N GLN A 179 -13.79 -19.68 5.68
CA GLN A 179 -13.95 -20.54 6.87
C GLN A 179 -14.58 -21.86 6.43
N GLN A 180 -14.15 -22.94 7.06
CA GLN A 180 -14.90 -24.19 6.97
C GLN A 180 -16.32 -23.94 7.47
N PRO A 181 -17.36 -24.53 6.87
CA PRO A 181 -18.75 -24.35 7.27
C PRO A 181 -19.06 -25.08 8.60
N SER A 182 -18.27 -24.76 9.63
CA SER A 182 -18.37 -25.34 10.96
C SER A 182 -18.01 -24.33 12.02
N THR A 183 -18.39 -24.55 13.27
CA THR A 183 -18.09 -23.68 14.41
C THR A 183 -16.58 -23.50 14.66
N GLY A 184 -15.74 -24.45 14.21
CA GLY A 184 -14.27 -24.41 14.31
C GLY A 184 -13.55 -23.78 13.11
N GLY A 185 -14.25 -23.12 12.18
CA GLY A 185 -13.69 -22.68 10.89
C GLY A 185 -12.47 -21.74 10.98
N ARG A 186 -12.35 -20.95 12.03
CA ARG A 186 -11.17 -20.08 12.25
C ARG A 186 -9.90 -20.86 12.61
N ASN A 187 -10.00 -22.08 13.07
CA ASN A 187 -8.86 -22.96 13.39
C ASN A 187 -8.28 -23.64 12.14
N PHE A 188 -9.01 -23.63 11.02
CA PHE A 188 -8.61 -24.23 9.76
C PHE A 188 -8.70 -23.20 8.61
N PRO A 189 -7.88 -22.14 8.65
CA PRO A 189 -7.96 -21.05 7.70
C PRO A 189 -7.54 -21.51 6.29
N LEU A 190 -8.22 -20.97 5.27
CA LEU A 190 -7.90 -21.22 3.87
C LEU A 190 -6.97 -20.14 3.31
N LEU A 191 -6.01 -20.58 2.50
CA LEU A 191 -5.10 -19.69 1.78
C LEU A 191 -5.87 -18.89 0.73
N ARG A 192 -5.57 -17.59 0.63
CA ARG A 192 -6.13 -16.69 -0.38
C ARG A 192 -5.03 -15.89 -1.06
N VAL A 193 -5.02 -15.87 -2.39
CA VAL A 193 -4.17 -14.97 -3.16
C VAL A 193 -4.77 -13.57 -3.11
N ARG A 194 -4.01 -12.60 -2.61
CA ARG A 194 -4.40 -11.18 -2.55
C ARG A 194 -3.94 -10.42 -3.77
N LYS A 195 -2.65 -10.55 -4.07
CA LYS A 195 -2.01 -9.93 -5.22
C LYS A 195 -1.17 -10.96 -5.95
N ALA A 196 -1.24 -10.93 -7.26
CA ALA A 196 -0.42 -11.74 -8.15
C ALA A 196 -0.23 -10.93 -9.43
N ARG A 197 0.91 -10.26 -9.59
CA ARG A 197 1.07 -9.29 -10.67
C ARG A 197 2.49 -9.26 -11.20
N GLY A 198 2.61 -8.88 -12.48
CA GLY A 198 3.84 -8.48 -13.13
C GLY A 198 3.76 -7.02 -13.57
N ILE A 199 4.85 -6.30 -13.37
CA ILE A 199 4.96 -4.87 -13.70
C ILE A 199 6.21 -4.68 -14.55
N VAL A 200 6.08 -4.08 -15.72
CA VAL A 200 7.22 -3.57 -16.48
C VAL A 200 7.24 -2.05 -16.36
N ARG A 201 8.38 -1.53 -15.94
CA ARG A 201 8.57 -0.09 -15.72
C ARG A 201 9.61 0.47 -16.66
N TRP A 202 9.25 1.53 -17.35
CA TRP A 202 10.12 2.35 -18.18
C TRP A 202 10.30 3.73 -17.56
N ALA A 203 11.16 4.56 -18.13
CA ALA A 203 11.45 5.91 -17.65
C ALA A 203 10.20 6.80 -17.47
N ARG A 204 9.17 6.62 -18.33
CA ARG A 204 7.95 7.43 -18.32
C ARG A 204 6.66 6.65 -18.29
N GLY A 205 6.72 5.34 -18.13
CA GLY A 205 5.53 4.50 -18.20
C GLY A 205 5.66 3.25 -17.36
N GLU A 206 4.53 2.67 -17.05
CA GLU A 206 4.44 1.40 -16.35
C GLU A 206 3.27 0.62 -16.93
N LEU A 207 3.47 -0.67 -17.16
CA LEU A 207 2.42 -1.62 -17.50
C LEU A 207 2.35 -2.68 -16.41
N LEU A 208 1.17 -2.87 -15.83
CA LEU A 208 0.89 -3.90 -14.83
C LEU A 208 -0.13 -4.87 -15.41
N ALA A 209 0.11 -6.16 -15.24
CA ALA A 209 -0.85 -7.22 -15.53
C ALA A 209 -0.95 -8.15 -14.32
N GLY A 210 -2.17 -8.49 -13.90
CA GLY A 210 -2.44 -9.40 -12.78
C GLY A 210 -3.43 -8.85 -11.76
N GLN A 211 -3.55 -9.52 -10.62
CA GLN A 211 -4.49 -9.17 -9.55
C GLN A 211 -3.91 -8.07 -8.65
N GLU A 212 -4.64 -6.97 -8.50
CA GLU A 212 -4.25 -5.78 -7.73
C GLU A 212 -5.47 -5.05 -7.18
N SER A 213 -5.26 -4.12 -6.22
CA SER A 213 -6.28 -3.18 -5.72
C SER A 213 -6.90 -2.38 -6.86
N PRO A 214 -8.13 -1.89 -6.71
CA PRO A 214 -8.74 -1.01 -7.71
C PRO A 214 -7.83 0.18 -7.99
N LEU A 215 -7.75 0.59 -9.26
CA LEU A 215 -6.92 1.74 -9.64
C LEU A 215 -7.37 3.02 -8.93
N VAL A 216 -8.69 3.18 -8.76
CA VAL A 216 -9.30 4.38 -8.17
C VAL A 216 -9.13 4.43 -6.65
N ALA A 217 -8.94 3.29 -5.98
CA ALA A 217 -8.89 3.13 -4.53
C ALA A 217 -7.64 2.33 -4.16
N ASP A 218 -6.47 2.98 -4.18
CA ASP A 218 -5.20 2.31 -3.96
C ASP A 218 -4.46 2.77 -2.69
N VAL A 219 -5.13 3.51 -1.79
CA VAL A 219 -4.66 3.89 -0.45
C VAL A 219 -5.28 2.96 0.58
N ASP A 220 -4.44 2.32 1.40
CA ASP A 220 -4.90 1.42 2.47
C ASP A 220 -4.71 2.05 3.85
N PRO A 221 -5.66 1.89 4.80
CA PRO A 221 -5.46 2.26 6.20
C PRO A 221 -4.40 1.39 6.88
N VAL A 222 -3.74 1.92 7.90
CA VAL A 222 -2.83 1.16 8.75
C VAL A 222 -3.63 0.43 9.81
N SER A 223 -3.40 -0.88 9.93
CA SER A 223 -4.02 -1.71 10.96
C SER A 223 -3.21 -2.99 11.16
N VAL A 224 -3.26 -3.55 12.38
CA VAL A 224 -2.78 -4.90 12.71
C VAL A 224 -3.94 -5.85 13.05
N ALA A 225 -5.13 -5.31 13.20
CA ALA A 225 -6.36 -6.06 13.41
C ALA A 225 -7.12 -6.33 12.09
N SER A 226 -6.74 -5.66 11.00
CA SER A 226 -7.43 -5.71 9.72
C SER A 226 -6.40 -5.77 8.58
N VAL A 227 -5.68 -6.88 8.49
CA VAL A 227 -4.65 -7.15 7.48
C VAL A 227 -5.24 -7.93 6.30
N GLY A 228 -6.01 -8.96 6.57
CA GLY A 228 -6.66 -9.80 5.57
C GLY A 228 -7.75 -9.04 4.80
N THR A 229 -8.55 -8.26 5.50
CA THR A 229 -9.51 -7.32 4.92
C THR A 229 -9.10 -5.92 5.39
N PRO A 230 -8.85 -4.95 4.50
CA PRO A 230 -8.38 -3.62 4.91
C PRO A 230 -9.32 -2.94 5.91
N GLY A 231 -8.78 -2.08 6.76
CA GLY A 231 -9.57 -1.29 7.70
C GLY A 231 -10.63 -0.46 6.98
N PHE A 232 -11.71 -0.13 7.69
CA PHE A 232 -12.87 0.63 7.17
C PHE A 232 -13.59 -0.01 5.98
N THR A 233 -13.33 -1.28 5.65
CA THR A 233 -14.18 -2.06 4.74
C THR A 233 -15.63 -2.00 5.22
N ALA A 234 -16.57 -1.81 4.31
CA ALA A 234 -17.99 -1.52 4.59
C ALA A 234 -18.24 -0.22 5.41
N ALA A 235 -17.22 0.62 5.57
CA ALA A 235 -17.30 1.93 6.18
C ALA A 235 -16.46 2.93 5.39
N GLY A 236 -16.62 2.96 4.06
CA GLY A 236 -16.04 3.97 3.18
C GLY A 236 -14.71 3.60 2.53
N ASN A 237 -14.21 2.39 2.66
CA ASN A 237 -13.01 1.91 1.98
C ASN A 237 -13.37 0.97 0.83
N LEU A 238 -12.91 1.30 -0.39
CA LEU A 238 -13.01 0.49 -1.59
C LEU A 238 -11.66 -0.23 -1.80
N TRP A 239 -11.64 -1.57 -1.88
CA TRP A 239 -10.36 -2.29 -1.74
C TRP A 239 -10.24 -3.60 -2.54
N LEU A 240 -11.33 -4.15 -3.09
CA LEU A 240 -11.35 -5.52 -3.62
C LEU A 240 -10.35 -5.70 -4.76
N TRP A 241 -9.47 -6.67 -4.61
CA TRP A 241 -8.48 -7.02 -5.63
C TRP A 241 -9.15 -7.75 -6.79
N ALA A 242 -8.82 -7.32 -8.01
CA ALA A 242 -9.31 -7.96 -9.23
C ALA A 242 -8.17 -8.14 -10.25
N PRO A 243 -8.21 -9.17 -11.09
CA PRO A 243 -7.34 -9.28 -12.25
C PRO A 243 -7.53 -8.07 -13.16
N GLN A 244 -6.44 -7.44 -13.58
CA GLN A 244 -6.49 -6.22 -14.38
C GLN A 244 -5.23 -6.03 -15.23
N LEU A 245 -5.40 -5.27 -16.29
CA LEU A 245 -4.33 -4.66 -17.08
C LEU A 245 -4.36 -3.15 -16.81
N ARG A 246 -3.25 -2.61 -16.30
CA ARG A 246 -3.14 -1.19 -15.92
C ARG A 246 -1.97 -0.54 -16.63
N GLY A 247 -2.22 0.58 -17.31
CA GLY A 247 -1.21 1.46 -17.87
C GLY A 247 -1.02 2.71 -17.01
N THR A 248 0.21 3.16 -16.84
CA THR A 248 0.55 4.44 -16.20
C THR A 248 1.46 5.23 -17.11
N LEU A 249 1.10 6.48 -17.41
CA LEU A 249 1.93 7.44 -18.13
C LEU A 249 2.28 8.60 -17.19
N GLN A 250 3.59 8.80 -16.97
CA GLN A 250 4.11 9.89 -16.17
C GLN A 250 4.26 11.15 -17.04
N LEU A 251 3.68 12.25 -16.57
CA LEU A 251 3.69 13.54 -17.26
C LEU A 251 4.79 14.45 -16.70
N GLY A 252 5.52 15.13 -17.59
CA GLY A 252 6.59 16.05 -17.24
C GLY A 252 7.92 15.36 -16.84
N THR A 253 8.93 16.18 -16.59
CA THR A 253 10.31 15.72 -16.35
C THR A 253 10.56 15.19 -14.94
N ARG A 254 9.72 15.57 -13.97
CA ARG A 254 9.86 15.17 -12.55
C ARG A 254 8.90 14.05 -12.15
N ALA A 255 8.16 13.45 -13.10
CA ALA A 255 7.21 12.35 -12.86
C ALA A 255 6.18 12.61 -11.71
N ARG A 256 5.87 13.87 -11.43
CA ARG A 256 4.95 14.25 -10.35
C ARG A 256 3.49 14.01 -10.69
N LEU A 257 3.13 14.18 -11.96
CA LEU A 257 1.79 13.92 -12.47
C LEU A 257 1.78 12.62 -13.27
N ALA A 258 0.71 11.84 -13.15
CA ALA A 258 0.51 10.64 -13.96
C ALA A 258 -0.96 10.49 -14.34
N VAL A 259 -1.19 10.01 -15.56
CA VAL A 259 -2.46 9.48 -16.02
C VAL A 259 -2.39 7.97 -15.97
N GLN A 260 -3.40 7.35 -15.40
CA GLN A 260 -3.47 5.90 -15.22
C GLN A 260 -4.82 5.41 -15.77
N GLY A 261 -4.78 4.29 -16.49
CA GLY A 261 -5.98 3.60 -16.98
C GLY A 261 -5.90 2.12 -16.64
N ALA A 262 -7.04 1.51 -16.33
CA ALA A 262 -7.13 0.07 -16.10
C ALA A 262 -8.37 -0.52 -16.75
N VAL A 263 -8.19 -1.76 -17.24
CA VAL A 263 -9.26 -2.66 -17.64
C VAL A 263 -9.18 -3.85 -16.68
N ALA A 264 -10.26 -4.10 -15.93
CA ALA A 264 -10.28 -5.14 -14.91
C ALA A 264 -11.39 -6.17 -15.17
N ALA A 265 -11.24 -7.35 -14.61
CA ALA A 265 -12.27 -8.37 -14.60
C ALA A 265 -13.50 -7.86 -13.85
N PRO A 266 -14.72 -8.09 -14.37
CA PRO A 266 -15.95 -7.76 -13.67
C PRO A 266 -16.14 -8.70 -12.46
N THR A 267 -16.69 -8.16 -11.37
CA THR A 267 -17.11 -8.95 -10.20
C THR A 267 -18.17 -8.20 -9.41
N THR A 268 -19.11 -8.92 -8.80
CA THR A 268 -20.04 -8.37 -7.82
C THR A 268 -19.45 -8.27 -6.42
N GLY A 269 -18.26 -8.88 -6.19
CA GLY A 269 -17.66 -8.99 -4.87
C GLY A 269 -18.36 -10.02 -3.95
N ASP A 270 -19.24 -10.85 -4.49
CA ASP A 270 -19.83 -11.97 -3.76
C ASP A 270 -18.80 -13.09 -3.54
N PRO A 271 -18.74 -13.69 -2.36
CA PRO A 271 -17.90 -14.84 -2.14
C PRO A 271 -18.40 -16.02 -2.98
N ALA A 272 -17.51 -16.61 -3.78
CA ALA A 272 -17.81 -17.83 -4.52
C ALA A 272 -17.96 -19.04 -3.57
N ALA A 273 -18.79 -20.00 -3.97
CA ALA A 273 -18.82 -21.31 -3.33
C ALA A 273 -17.48 -22.06 -3.53
N PRO A 274 -17.01 -22.88 -2.57
CA PRO A 274 -15.66 -23.44 -2.59
C PRO A 274 -15.31 -24.30 -3.81
N PHE A 275 -16.30 -24.92 -4.46
CA PHE A 275 -16.07 -25.87 -5.55
C PHE A 275 -16.93 -25.64 -6.80
N ASP A 276 -18.00 -24.85 -6.67
CA ASP A 276 -18.85 -24.48 -7.79
C ASP A 276 -18.75 -22.96 -7.99
N THR A 277 -18.13 -22.56 -9.09
CA THR A 277 -18.01 -21.15 -9.47
C THR A 277 -18.87 -20.90 -10.69
N ASP A 278 -20.11 -20.49 -10.46
CA ASP A 278 -20.92 -19.90 -11.52
C ASP A 278 -20.43 -18.48 -11.85
N VAL A 279 -20.71 -18.03 -13.06
CA VAL A 279 -20.47 -16.65 -13.43
C VAL A 279 -21.36 -15.72 -12.61
N ASP A 280 -20.77 -14.73 -11.95
CA ASP A 280 -21.52 -13.76 -11.16
C ASP A 280 -22.29 -12.75 -12.05
N ALA A 281 -23.16 -11.94 -11.45
CA ALA A 281 -24.01 -11.01 -12.19
C ALA A 281 -23.22 -9.91 -12.92
N ALA A 282 -22.01 -9.58 -12.48
CA ALA A 282 -21.14 -8.65 -13.20
C ALA A 282 -20.45 -9.35 -14.39
N GLU A 283 -20.00 -10.59 -14.25
CA GLU A 283 -19.45 -11.42 -15.33
C GLU A 283 -20.51 -11.68 -16.41
N GLN A 284 -21.76 -11.92 -16.02
CA GLN A 284 -22.91 -12.05 -16.93
C GLN A 284 -23.14 -10.80 -17.79
N SER A 285 -22.62 -9.63 -17.38
CA SER A 285 -22.67 -8.41 -18.21
C SER A 285 -21.85 -8.56 -19.51
N LYS A 286 -20.84 -9.46 -19.51
CA LYS A 286 -19.88 -9.66 -20.60
C LYS A 286 -19.09 -8.38 -20.95
N ARG A 287 -18.91 -7.49 -19.97
CA ARG A 287 -18.21 -6.20 -20.13
C ARG A 287 -17.13 -6.07 -19.07
N PRO A 288 -15.91 -5.63 -19.44
CA PRO A 288 -14.86 -5.39 -18.45
C PRO A 288 -15.20 -4.15 -17.62
N VAL A 289 -14.60 -4.06 -16.45
CA VAL A 289 -14.56 -2.83 -15.66
C VAL A 289 -13.50 -1.89 -16.23
N LEU A 290 -13.84 -0.61 -16.32
CA LEU A 290 -12.95 0.46 -16.79
C LEU A 290 -12.67 1.42 -15.63
N GLN A 291 -11.41 1.78 -15.45
CA GLN A 291 -11.00 2.76 -14.45
C GLN A 291 -9.99 3.75 -15.03
N LEU A 292 -10.12 5.01 -14.65
CA LEU A 292 -9.21 6.09 -15.00
C LEU A 292 -8.82 6.83 -13.72
N ARG A 293 -7.55 7.26 -13.60
CA ARG A 293 -7.06 8.05 -12.46
C ARG A 293 -6.04 9.08 -12.89
N LEU A 294 -6.19 10.28 -12.39
CA LEU A 294 -5.16 11.31 -12.38
C LEU A 294 -4.51 11.31 -11.01
N ARG A 295 -3.18 11.27 -11.00
CA ARG A 295 -2.39 11.18 -9.76
C ARG A 295 -1.32 12.25 -9.74
N SER A 296 -1.20 12.94 -8.60
CA SER A 296 -0.11 13.87 -8.31
C SER A 296 0.72 13.33 -7.14
N ARG A 297 2.05 13.40 -7.26
CA ARG A 297 3.02 13.04 -6.21
C ARG A 297 3.95 14.21 -5.93
N TRP A 298 4.36 14.36 -4.67
CA TRP A 298 5.33 15.36 -4.25
C TRP A 298 6.21 14.82 -3.13
N GLY A 299 7.25 15.58 -2.76
CA GLY A 299 8.18 15.20 -1.70
C GLY A 299 9.08 14.02 -2.08
N GLU A 300 9.93 13.64 -1.15
CA GLU A 300 10.88 12.54 -1.25
C GLU A 300 10.91 11.79 0.09
N ASP A 301 11.21 10.49 0.05
CA ASP A 301 11.31 9.62 1.23
C ASP A 301 10.13 9.75 2.20
N ASP A 302 10.39 10.10 3.46
CA ASP A 302 9.39 10.23 4.54
C ASP A 302 8.43 11.42 4.36
N THR A 303 8.65 12.28 3.36
CA THR A 303 7.78 13.41 3.02
C THR A 303 7.03 13.20 1.70
N ARG A 304 7.04 11.98 1.17
CA ARG A 304 6.35 11.64 -0.08
C ARG A 304 4.85 11.62 0.12
N GLY A 305 4.17 12.55 -0.52
CA GLY A 305 2.70 12.60 -0.56
C GLY A 305 2.14 12.22 -1.93
N GLU A 306 0.89 11.81 -1.93
CA GLU A 306 0.13 11.48 -3.13
C GLU A 306 -1.33 11.94 -2.97
N ILE A 307 -1.90 12.46 -4.05
CA ILE A 307 -3.34 12.65 -4.21
C ILE A 307 -3.76 12.09 -5.56
N GLY A 308 -4.90 11.42 -5.60
CA GLY A 308 -5.48 10.87 -6.82
C GLY A 308 -6.96 11.17 -6.93
N VAL A 309 -7.42 11.44 -8.15
CA VAL A 309 -8.84 11.55 -8.51
C VAL A 309 -9.11 10.52 -9.57
N GLY A 310 -10.08 9.65 -9.36
CA GLY A 310 -10.38 8.53 -10.24
C GLY A 310 -11.86 8.39 -10.55
N ALA A 311 -12.15 7.77 -11.69
CA ALA A 311 -13.47 7.37 -12.13
C ALA A 311 -13.48 5.87 -12.43
N HIS A 312 -14.58 5.23 -12.05
CA HIS A 312 -14.86 3.81 -12.26
C HIS A 312 -16.14 3.65 -13.09
N ARG A 313 -16.15 2.67 -13.98
CA ARG A 313 -17.34 2.22 -14.68
C ARG A 313 -17.31 0.70 -14.87
N GLY A 314 -18.39 0.05 -14.42
CA GLY A 314 -18.64 -1.38 -14.57
C GLY A 314 -20.13 -1.63 -14.90
N TRP A 315 -20.51 -2.89 -14.97
CA TRP A 315 -21.89 -3.30 -15.26
C TRP A 315 -22.24 -4.56 -14.48
N VAL A 316 -23.46 -4.61 -14.00
CA VAL A 316 -24.04 -5.75 -13.30
C VAL A 316 -25.35 -6.12 -13.98
N ARG A 317 -25.62 -7.40 -14.15
CA ARG A 317 -26.91 -7.87 -14.66
C ARG A 317 -27.89 -8.01 -13.51
N SER A 318 -29.03 -7.36 -13.62
CA SER A 318 -30.13 -7.51 -12.68
C SER A 318 -30.88 -8.84 -12.92
N ALA A 319 -31.69 -9.27 -11.97
CA ALA A 319 -32.45 -10.51 -12.03
C ALA A 319 -33.43 -10.57 -13.21
N ASP A 320 -33.96 -9.44 -13.67
CA ASP A 320 -34.80 -9.32 -14.86
C ASP A 320 -34.02 -9.37 -16.19
N GLY A 321 -32.68 -9.47 -16.12
CA GLY A 321 -31.78 -9.50 -17.26
C GLY A 321 -31.34 -8.13 -17.77
N SER A 322 -31.80 -7.03 -17.17
CA SER A 322 -31.32 -5.68 -17.52
C SER A 322 -29.86 -5.45 -17.11
N LEU A 323 -29.19 -4.48 -17.75
CA LEU A 323 -27.82 -4.08 -17.42
C LEU A 323 -27.85 -2.82 -16.59
N VAL A 324 -27.39 -2.94 -15.36
CA VAL A 324 -27.23 -1.84 -14.40
C VAL A 324 -25.78 -1.35 -14.44
N THR A 325 -25.56 -0.05 -14.45
CA THR A 325 -24.24 0.55 -14.44
C THR A 325 -23.72 0.68 -13.01
N SER A 326 -22.52 0.15 -12.79
CA SER A 326 -21.70 0.44 -11.61
C SER A 326 -20.79 1.61 -11.95
N GLU A 327 -20.84 2.71 -11.18
CA GLU A 327 -19.99 3.87 -11.44
C GLU A 327 -19.64 4.61 -10.15
N ALA A 328 -18.44 5.17 -10.10
CA ALA A 328 -17.97 5.98 -8.98
C ALA A 328 -17.01 7.08 -9.42
N LEU A 329 -17.02 8.15 -8.63
CA LEU A 329 -15.92 9.12 -8.53
C LEU A 329 -15.26 8.94 -7.17
N VAL A 330 -13.93 8.87 -7.18
CA VAL A 330 -13.12 8.60 -5.98
C VAL A 330 -11.99 9.61 -5.88
N VAL A 331 -11.79 10.15 -4.68
CA VAL A 331 -10.60 10.94 -4.34
C VAL A 331 -9.87 10.21 -3.23
N SER A 332 -8.58 9.93 -3.43
CA SER A 332 -7.72 9.29 -2.44
C SER A 332 -6.49 10.12 -2.18
N ALA A 333 -6.00 10.15 -0.95
CA ALA A 333 -4.84 10.93 -0.57
C ALA A 333 -4.00 10.23 0.50
N GLU A 334 -2.68 10.40 0.41
CA GLU A 334 -1.69 10.09 1.43
C GLU A 334 -0.79 11.31 1.58
N VAL A 335 -0.95 12.05 2.68
CA VAL A 335 -0.36 13.37 2.87
C VAL A 335 0.52 13.37 4.11
N PRO A 336 1.84 13.42 3.99
CA PRO A 336 2.72 13.68 5.11
C PRO A 336 2.57 15.13 5.56
N LEU A 337 1.94 15.34 6.71
CA LEU A 337 1.80 16.67 7.33
C LEU A 337 3.13 17.14 7.93
N THR A 338 3.89 16.19 8.47
CA THR A 338 5.27 16.35 8.93
C THR A 338 6.05 15.06 8.64
N ARG A 339 7.33 15.00 9.03
CA ARG A 339 8.13 13.76 8.92
C ARG A 339 7.61 12.60 9.81
N VAL A 340 6.81 12.92 10.82
CA VAL A 340 6.30 11.94 11.79
C VAL A 340 4.78 11.82 11.78
N VAL A 341 4.06 12.72 11.11
CA VAL A 341 2.59 12.75 11.05
C VAL A 341 2.13 12.63 9.61
N GLU A 342 1.28 11.66 9.32
CA GLU A 342 0.72 11.38 8.01
C GLU A 342 -0.80 11.29 8.10
N LEU A 343 -1.49 11.94 7.18
CA LEU A 343 -2.93 11.82 6.96
C LEU A 343 -3.16 10.99 5.70
N ARG A 344 -4.02 9.99 5.78
CA ARG A 344 -4.46 9.20 4.63
C ARG A 344 -5.96 9.04 4.61
N GLY A 345 -6.51 8.81 3.43
CA GLY A 345 -7.94 8.64 3.31
C GLY A 345 -8.44 8.52 1.89
N GLU A 346 -9.73 8.27 1.80
CA GLU A 346 -10.48 8.12 0.57
C GLU A 346 -11.88 8.64 0.77
N VAL A 347 -12.45 9.26 -0.25
CA VAL A 347 -13.86 9.61 -0.31
C VAL A 347 -14.41 9.25 -1.68
N TYR A 348 -15.65 8.79 -1.74
CA TYR A 348 -16.30 8.42 -2.98
C TYR A 348 -17.80 8.76 -2.99
N THR A 349 -18.33 8.83 -4.19
CA THR A 349 -19.76 8.80 -4.48
C THR A 349 -19.99 7.95 -5.72
N GLY A 350 -21.09 7.19 -5.74
CA GLY A 350 -21.37 6.31 -6.86
C GLY A 350 -22.58 5.42 -6.64
N GLN A 351 -22.66 4.35 -7.41
CA GLN A 351 -23.75 3.38 -7.33
C GLN A 351 -23.28 1.97 -7.71
N ALA A 352 -23.91 0.94 -7.14
CA ALA A 352 -23.62 -0.48 -7.37
C ALA A 352 -22.13 -0.82 -7.16
N LEU A 353 -21.53 -0.41 -6.04
CA LEU A 353 -20.08 -0.41 -5.80
C LEU A 353 -19.57 -1.64 -5.01
N ARG A 354 -20.39 -2.64 -4.76
CA ARG A 354 -19.97 -3.84 -4.02
C ARG A 354 -18.78 -4.56 -4.70
N GLY A 355 -18.73 -4.55 -6.03
CA GLY A 355 -17.62 -5.08 -6.80
C GLY A 355 -16.28 -4.39 -6.57
N LEU A 356 -16.25 -3.22 -5.90
CA LEU A 356 -15.05 -2.58 -5.40
C LEU A 356 -14.72 -2.96 -3.93
N GLY A 357 -15.53 -3.83 -3.31
CA GLY A 357 -15.27 -4.42 -1.98
C GLY A 357 -15.78 -3.62 -0.80
N GLY A 358 -16.54 -2.56 -1.03
CA GLY A 358 -17.04 -1.68 0.05
C GLY A 358 -18.45 -1.23 -0.18
N GLY A 359 -18.65 -0.31 -1.03
CA GLY A 359 -19.84 0.50 -1.29
C GLY A 359 -21.20 -0.07 -0.92
N GLY A 360 -22.09 0.78 -0.40
CA GLY A 360 -23.42 0.39 0.02
C GLY A 360 -23.44 -0.61 1.19
N ILE A 361 -22.38 -0.68 1.99
CA ILE A 361 -22.18 -1.68 3.05
C ILE A 361 -22.33 -3.11 2.48
N GLY A 362 -21.80 -3.35 1.27
CA GLY A 362 -21.91 -4.61 0.56
C GLY A 362 -23.28 -4.89 -0.06
N GLN A 363 -24.12 -3.87 -0.24
CA GLN A 363 -25.40 -3.93 -0.94
C GLN A 363 -25.22 -3.37 -2.34
N ASN A 364 -25.61 -4.10 -3.37
CA ASN A 364 -25.29 -3.76 -4.77
C ASN A 364 -26.52 -3.26 -5.56
N LEU A 365 -27.60 -4.01 -5.46
CA LEU A 365 -28.87 -3.72 -6.14
C LEU A 365 -30.00 -3.66 -5.13
N THR A 366 -30.99 -2.82 -5.41
CA THR A 366 -32.27 -2.78 -4.69
C THR A 366 -33.06 -4.07 -4.93
N ALA A 367 -34.13 -4.28 -4.18
CA ALA A 367 -35.06 -5.39 -4.43
C ALA A 367 -35.74 -5.32 -5.82
N ALA A 368 -35.83 -4.12 -6.40
CA ALA A 368 -36.35 -3.91 -7.76
C ALA A 368 -35.27 -4.11 -8.84
N GLY A 369 -34.02 -4.39 -8.46
CA GLY A 369 -32.90 -4.56 -9.40
C GLY A 369 -32.22 -3.27 -9.84
N GLU A 370 -32.58 -2.13 -9.27
CA GLU A 370 -31.94 -0.85 -9.49
C GLU A 370 -30.62 -0.74 -8.71
N PRO A 371 -29.67 0.10 -9.13
CA PRO A 371 -28.41 0.25 -8.42
C PRO A 371 -28.59 0.93 -7.07
N VAL A 372 -27.97 0.41 -6.02
CA VAL A 372 -27.87 1.10 -4.74
C VAL A 372 -26.90 2.26 -4.89
N ARG A 373 -27.39 3.48 -4.69
CA ARG A 373 -26.60 4.71 -4.63
C ARG A 373 -25.90 4.80 -3.29
N ASP A 374 -24.63 5.18 -3.29
CA ASP A 374 -23.83 5.21 -2.08
C ASP A 374 -22.80 6.35 -2.12
N ARG A 375 -22.54 6.89 -0.94
CA ARG A 375 -21.44 7.81 -0.68
C ARG A 375 -20.72 7.36 0.58
N GLY A 376 -19.44 7.51 0.59
CA GLY A 376 -18.64 7.09 1.72
C GLY A 376 -17.24 7.65 1.70
N GLY A 377 -16.50 7.30 2.71
CA GLY A 377 -15.10 7.64 2.80
C GLY A 377 -14.54 7.36 4.18
N TRP A 378 -13.24 7.40 4.28
CA TRP A 378 -12.50 7.22 5.52
C TRP A 378 -11.30 8.15 5.57
N ALA A 379 -10.87 8.47 6.78
CA ALA A 379 -9.63 9.19 7.02
C ALA A 379 -8.94 8.63 8.26
N GLN A 380 -7.60 8.57 8.22
CA GLN A 380 -6.76 8.11 9.32
C GLN A 380 -5.55 9.01 9.46
N LEU A 381 -5.27 9.41 10.69
CA LEU A 381 -4.06 10.13 11.08
C LEU A 381 -3.10 9.14 11.76
N ASP A 382 -1.88 9.04 11.24
CA ASP A 382 -0.81 8.20 11.78
C ASP A 382 0.32 9.07 12.30
N VAL A 383 0.86 8.73 13.49
CA VAL A 383 1.97 9.41 14.13
C VAL A 383 3.08 8.40 14.43
N ARG A 384 4.27 8.64 13.89
CA ARG A 384 5.48 7.80 14.09
C ARG A 384 6.56 8.60 14.81
N PRO A 385 6.43 8.81 16.13
CA PRO A 385 7.38 9.64 16.87
C PRO A 385 8.78 9.03 16.92
N ARG A 386 8.85 7.72 16.73
CA ARG A 386 10.09 6.93 16.61
C ARG A 386 9.89 5.78 15.62
N SER A 387 10.98 5.26 15.05
CA SER A 387 10.95 4.15 14.09
C SER A 387 10.28 2.88 14.62
N TYR A 388 10.30 2.67 15.93
CA TYR A 388 9.75 1.49 16.60
C TYR A 388 8.35 1.69 17.22
N PHE A 389 7.78 2.91 17.18
CA PHE A 389 6.42 3.19 17.65
C PHE A 389 5.59 3.92 16.58
N GLN A 390 4.37 3.45 16.42
CA GLN A 390 3.35 4.08 15.58
C GLN A 390 2.02 4.10 16.34
N PHE A 391 1.36 5.23 16.29
CA PHE A 391 0.00 5.42 16.79
C PHE A 391 -0.85 5.93 15.65
N GLY A 392 -2.11 5.56 15.63
CA GLY A 392 -3.03 6.08 14.63
C GLY A 392 -4.47 6.05 15.12
N ALA A 393 -5.27 6.95 14.56
CA ALA A 393 -6.70 6.96 14.76
C ALA A 393 -7.40 7.43 13.49
N GLY A 394 -8.59 6.92 13.24
CA GLY A 394 -9.37 7.28 12.07
C GLY A 394 -10.80 6.82 12.16
N CYS A 395 -11.65 7.34 11.28
CA CYS A 395 -13.03 6.91 11.14
C CYS A 395 -13.35 6.75 9.65
N GLY A 396 -14.29 5.88 9.37
CA GLY A 396 -14.88 5.68 8.06
C GLY A 396 -16.40 5.59 8.14
N VAL A 397 -17.06 5.91 7.03
CA VAL A 397 -18.51 5.86 6.89
C VAL A 397 -18.88 5.38 5.48
N ALA A 398 -19.87 4.48 5.40
CA ALA A 398 -20.64 4.18 4.19
C ALA A 398 -22.10 4.56 4.48
N ASP A 399 -22.71 5.29 3.54
CA ASP A 399 -23.99 5.97 3.72
C ASP A 399 -24.80 5.84 2.41
N PRO A 400 -25.33 4.62 2.11
CA PRO A 400 -26.21 4.42 0.97
C PRO A 400 -27.50 5.23 1.15
N GLU A 401 -28.16 5.53 0.04
CA GLU A 401 -29.47 6.20 0.10
C GLU A 401 -30.49 5.27 0.75
N ASP A 402 -31.17 5.74 1.81
CA ASP A 402 -32.09 4.94 2.65
C ASP A 402 -33.20 4.31 1.82
N GLU A 403 -33.70 5.00 0.81
CA GLU A 403 -34.76 4.52 -0.07
C GLU A 403 -34.35 3.33 -0.95
N ASP A 404 -33.05 3.19 -1.22
CA ASP A 404 -32.51 2.08 -2.02
C ASP A 404 -32.34 0.81 -1.16
N VAL A 405 -32.24 0.94 0.16
CA VAL A 405 -31.97 -0.16 1.10
C VAL A 405 -32.89 -0.16 2.34
N PRO A 406 -34.23 -0.01 2.19
CA PRO A 406 -35.15 0.23 3.32
C PRO A 406 -35.20 -0.92 4.35
N ALA A 407 -34.88 -2.14 3.94
CA ALA A 407 -34.77 -3.31 4.82
C ALA A 407 -33.34 -3.74 5.10
N GLY A 408 -32.35 -2.97 4.60
CA GLY A 408 -30.94 -3.27 4.69
C GLY A 408 -30.21 -2.49 5.77
N ARG A 409 -28.92 -2.33 5.55
CA ARG A 409 -28.03 -1.49 6.36
C ARG A 409 -28.04 -0.09 5.78
N LEU A 410 -28.62 0.87 6.53
CA LEU A 410 -28.81 2.24 6.08
C LEU A 410 -27.51 3.07 6.20
N ARG A 411 -26.72 2.80 7.23
CA ARG A 411 -25.46 3.50 7.47
C ARG A 411 -24.53 2.65 8.31
N ASN A 412 -23.23 2.73 8.03
CA ASN A 412 -22.22 2.09 8.85
C ASN A 412 -21.08 3.04 9.14
N VAL A 413 -20.75 3.23 10.42
CA VAL A 413 -19.63 4.06 10.89
C VAL A 413 -18.67 3.17 11.67
N VAL A 414 -17.40 3.24 11.35
CA VAL A 414 -16.34 2.56 12.09
C VAL A 414 -15.27 3.58 12.47
N CYS A 415 -15.01 3.74 13.77
CA CYS A 415 -13.86 4.50 14.26
C CYS A 415 -12.87 3.54 14.89
N ALA A 416 -11.60 3.73 14.62
CA ALA A 416 -10.50 2.88 15.10
C ALA A 416 -9.36 3.72 15.66
N ALA A 417 -8.68 3.19 16.68
CA ALA A 417 -7.42 3.71 17.19
C ALA A 417 -6.46 2.56 17.44
N HIS A 418 -5.18 2.74 17.11
CA HIS A 418 -4.17 1.70 17.27
C HIS A 418 -2.86 2.24 17.84
N ALA A 419 -2.13 1.34 18.49
CA ALA A 419 -0.73 1.50 18.89
C ALA A 419 0.06 0.28 18.40
N ILE A 420 1.16 0.50 17.70
CA ILE A 420 1.99 -0.54 17.12
C ILE A 420 3.42 -0.33 17.57
N ALA A 421 4.03 -1.37 18.15
CA ALA A 421 5.43 -1.39 18.55
C ALA A 421 6.22 -2.39 17.68
N ARG A 422 7.44 -1.98 17.27
CA ARG A 422 8.43 -2.79 16.54
C ARG A 422 9.77 -2.71 17.24
N PRO A 423 9.97 -3.47 18.35
CA PRO A 423 11.17 -3.36 19.18
C PRO A 423 12.46 -3.80 18.48
N GLY A 424 12.39 -4.39 17.30
CA GLY A 424 13.53 -4.88 16.53
C GLY A 424 13.41 -6.35 16.18
N GLY A 425 14.34 -6.87 15.34
CA GLY A 425 14.36 -8.28 14.93
C GLY A 425 13.10 -8.74 14.19
N GLY A 426 12.37 -7.83 13.54
CA GLY A 426 11.10 -8.13 12.90
C GLY A 426 9.90 -8.28 13.86
N VAL A 427 10.10 -8.23 15.16
CA VAL A 427 9.01 -8.39 16.15
C VAL A 427 7.99 -7.27 16.02
N LEU A 428 6.70 -7.64 16.06
CA LEU A 428 5.55 -6.76 15.96
C LEU A 428 4.57 -7.05 17.09
N VAL A 429 4.18 -6.01 17.83
CA VAL A 429 3.08 -6.06 18.81
C VAL A 429 2.17 -4.87 18.54
N GLY A 430 0.85 -5.08 18.56
CA GLY A 430 -0.12 -4.03 18.34
C GLY A 430 -1.39 -4.22 19.15
N LEU A 431 -1.95 -3.09 19.55
CA LEU A 431 -3.26 -3.01 20.18
C LEU A 431 -4.13 -2.11 19.31
N GLU A 432 -5.35 -2.54 19.02
CA GLU A 432 -6.33 -1.77 18.24
C GLU A 432 -7.70 -1.87 18.89
N PHE A 433 -8.33 -0.72 19.06
CA PHE A 433 -9.72 -0.57 19.48
C PHE A 433 -10.55 -0.07 18.30
N ARG A 434 -11.75 -0.63 18.13
CA ARG A 434 -12.73 -0.18 17.13
C ARG A 434 -14.09 -0.06 17.76
N ARG A 435 -14.79 1.02 17.42
CA ARG A 435 -16.22 1.16 17.66
C ARG A 435 -16.96 1.16 16.33
N LEU A 436 -17.87 0.21 16.20
CA LEU A 436 -18.73 0.06 15.03
C LEU A 436 -20.14 0.48 15.39
N ARG A 437 -20.81 1.19 14.48
CA ARG A 437 -22.22 1.54 14.59
C ARG A 437 -22.88 1.35 13.24
N THR A 438 -23.79 0.38 13.17
CA THR A 438 -24.57 0.06 11.96
C THR A 438 -26.03 0.43 12.21
N THR A 439 -26.59 1.27 11.34
CA THR A 439 -27.97 1.72 11.44
C THR A 439 -28.86 0.88 10.53
N TYR A 440 -29.95 0.40 11.06
CA TYR A 440 -31.05 -0.31 10.40
C TYR A 440 -32.35 0.48 10.55
N ALA A 441 -33.40 0.10 9.84
CA ALA A 441 -34.71 0.72 10.00
C ALA A 441 -35.25 0.63 11.45
N ALA A 442 -34.91 -0.42 12.21
CA ALA A 442 -35.27 -0.60 13.60
C ALA A 442 -34.42 0.26 14.57
N GLY A 443 -33.34 0.83 14.13
CA GLY A 443 -32.41 1.62 14.94
C GLY A 443 -30.93 1.22 14.76
N PRO A 444 -30.05 1.87 15.47
CA PRO A 444 -28.61 1.56 15.42
C PRO A 444 -28.25 0.39 16.33
N GLU A 445 -27.35 -0.46 15.83
CA GLU A 445 -26.63 -1.50 16.58
C GLU A 445 -25.17 -1.09 16.73
N GLU A 446 -24.57 -1.33 17.89
CA GLU A 446 -23.20 -0.95 18.21
C GLU A 446 -22.37 -2.15 18.65
N ASN A 447 -21.05 -2.10 18.39
CA ASN A 447 -20.08 -3.09 18.86
C ASN A 447 -18.75 -2.41 19.18
N ASP A 448 -18.21 -2.73 20.33
CA ASP A 448 -16.84 -2.41 20.71
C ASP A 448 -15.94 -3.63 20.46
N HIS A 449 -14.93 -3.44 19.63
CA HIS A 449 -13.96 -4.48 19.26
C HIS A 449 -12.57 -4.12 19.78
N LEU A 450 -11.98 -5.02 20.55
CA LEU A 450 -10.60 -4.92 21.01
C LEU A 450 -9.77 -6.02 20.35
N ASN A 451 -8.60 -5.67 19.81
CA ASN A 451 -7.67 -6.61 19.15
C ASN A 451 -6.27 -6.42 19.68
N LEU A 452 -5.65 -7.51 20.14
CA LEU A 452 -4.24 -7.61 20.47
C LEU A 452 -3.56 -8.47 19.40
N ALA A 453 -2.60 -7.90 18.69
CA ALA A 453 -1.80 -8.59 17.68
C ALA A 453 -0.37 -8.77 18.17
N ALA A 454 0.19 -9.96 17.96
CA ALA A 454 1.60 -10.25 18.20
C ALA A 454 2.16 -11.12 17.08
N GLY A 455 3.41 -10.88 16.68
CA GLY A 455 4.03 -11.64 15.60
C GLY A 455 5.37 -11.06 15.16
N PHE A 456 5.73 -11.38 13.93
CA PHE A 456 6.97 -10.87 13.34
C PHE A 456 6.81 -10.63 11.83
N GLU A 457 7.57 -9.67 11.33
CA GLU A 457 7.70 -9.30 9.92
C GLU A 457 9.09 -9.72 9.40
N PHE A 458 9.16 -10.25 8.20
CA PHE A 458 10.40 -10.72 7.55
C PHE A 458 10.47 -10.31 6.08
#